data_e6336884fe88442cc4154cd9ecce9c13
#
_entry.id   e6336884fe88442cc4154cd9ecce9c13
#
_cell.length_a   1.000
_cell.length_b   1.000
_cell.length_c   1.000
_cell.angle_alpha   90.00
_cell.angle_beta   90.00
_cell.angle_gamma   90.00
#
_symmetry.space_group_name_H-M   'P 1'
#
loop_
_entity.id
_entity.type
_entity.pdbx_description
1 polymer ?
#
loop_
_entity_poly.entity_id
_entity_poly.type
_entity_poly.pdbx_seq_one_letter_code
_entity_poly.pdbx_strand_id
1 'polypeptide(L)'
;MHVGALQSTGGILWFVHADTIPPPDALEHIRKSLEKNSTVGGNFELLFDGPSRAARQLTAVYPLLRVFGLCYGDSGIFVRREVYDQIGGFRSLPLFEDLDLLRRLRRIGRFVHLNCRIVTSSRRFEHRNFPLMWLQWTTLQLPYWCAVSPSWLSRWYPHARHASA
;
A
#
# COMPACT_ATOMS: atom_id res chain seq x y z
N MET A 1 -8.51 -6.82 -5.05
CA MET A 1 -7.95 -7.39 -3.81
C MET A 1 -9.03 -7.91 -2.86
N HIS A 2 -10.12 -7.20 -2.61
CA HIS A 2 -11.18 -7.63 -1.68
C HIS A 2 -11.79 -9.00 -2.05
N VAL A 3 -12.15 -9.23 -3.31
CA VAL A 3 -12.71 -10.52 -3.77
C VAL A 3 -11.76 -11.70 -3.50
N GLY A 4 -10.45 -11.51 -3.73
CA GLY A 4 -9.47 -12.55 -3.41
C GLY A 4 -9.37 -12.83 -1.90
N ALA A 5 -9.51 -11.81 -1.06
CA ALA A 5 -9.54 -11.99 0.39
C ALA A 5 -10.76 -12.81 0.85
N LEU A 6 -11.94 -12.56 0.27
CA LEU A 6 -13.16 -13.31 0.57
C LEU A 6 -13.08 -14.80 0.17
N GLN A 7 -12.36 -15.10 -0.91
CA GLN A 7 -12.20 -16.47 -1.41
C GLN A 7 -11.07 -17.24 -0.74
N SER A 8 -10.17 -16.56 -0.03
CA SER A 8 -9.06 -17.19 0.66
C SER A 8 -9.46 -17.74 2.02
N THR A 9 -8.74 -18.74 2.54
CA THR A 9 -9.04 -19.41 3.83
C THR A 9 -7.93 -19.21 4.89
N GLY A 10 -6.79 -18.62 4.51
CA GLY A 10 -5.66 -18.43 5.41
C GLY A 10 -5.95 -17.42 6.55
N GLY A 11 -5.36 -17.63 7.72
CA GLY A 11 -5.47 -16.73 8.88
C GLY A 11 -4.71 -15.41 8.74
N ILE A 12 -3.87 -15.28 7.73
CA ILE A 12 -3.14 -14.08 7.35
C ILE A 12 -3.45 -13.77 5.89
N LEU A 13 -3.85 -12.55 5.61
CA LEU A 13 -4.03 -12.04 4.26
C LEU A 13 -2.79 -11.24 3.87
N TRP A 14 -2.24 -11.54 2.71
CA TRP A 14 -1.09 -10.81 2.16
C TRP A 14 -1.40 -10.34 0.74
N PHE A 15 -1.44 -9.03 0.56
CA PHE A 15 -1.79 -8.37 -0.68
C PHE A 15 -0.53 -7.99 -1.45
N VAL A 16 -0.26 -8.71 -2.55
CA VAL A 16 0.90 -8.51 -3.41
C VAL A 16 0.42 -8.13 -4.80
N HIS A 17 1.02 -7.10 -5.40
CA HIS A 17 0.73 -6.71 -6.77
C HIS A 17 1.39 -7.70 -7.75
N ALA A 18 0.82 -7.84 -8.94
CA ALA A 18 1.29 -8.79 -9.95
C ALA A 18 2.70 -8.49 -10.49
N ASP A 19 3.16 -7.25 -10.33
CA ASP A 19 4.49 -6.76 -10.74
C ASP A 19 5.44 -6.58 -9.55
N THR A 20 5.15 -7.25 -8.45
CA THR A 20 5.93 -7.17 -7.19
C THR A 20 6.56 -8.52 -6.89
N ILE A 21 7.85 -8.52 -6.59
CA ILE A 21 8.66 -9.71 -6.27
C ILE A 21 9.01 -9.67 -4.78
N PRO A 22 8.41 -10.54 -3.96
CA PRO A 22 8.77 -10.64 -2.54
C PRO A 22 10.10 -11.36 -2.35
N PRO A 23 10.81 -11.11 -1.23
CA PRO A 23 12.00 -11.86 -0.86
C PRO A 23 11.63 -13.31 -0.48
N PRO A 24 12.56 -14.26 -0.62
CA PRO A 24 12.30 -15.68 -0.35
C PRO A 24 11.82 -15.98 1.08
N ASP A 25 12.27 -15.19 2.05
CA ASP A 25 11.97 -15.30 3.48
C ASP A 25 10.79 -14.42 3.95
N ALA A 26 10.04 -13.86 3.00
CA ALA A 26 8.93 -12.95 3.29
C ALA A 26 7.91 -13.53 4.28
N LEU A 27 7.54 -14.81 4.11
CA LEU A 27 6.57 -15.47 4.99
C LEU A 27 7.08 -15.63 6.42
N GLU A 28 8.36 -15.86 6.60
CA GLU A 28 8.99 -15.93 7.92
C GLU A 28 8.94 -14.56 8.61
N HIS A 29 9.31 -13.50 7.91
CA HIS A 29 9.21 -12.13 8.40
C HIS A 29 7.79 -11.74 8.80
N ILE A 30 6.79 -12.09 7.98
CA ILE A 30 5.37 -11.87 8.30
C ILE A 30 5.00 -12.60 9.59
N ARG A 31 5.25 -13.92 9.69
CA ARG A 31 4.91 -14.73 10.86
C ARG A 31 5.54 -14.18 12.13
N LYS A 32 6.85 -13.94 12.11
CA LYS A 32 7.59 -13.38 13.25
C LYS A 32 7.05 -12.03 13.70
N SER A 33 6.67 -11.17 12.76
CA SER A 33 6.10 -9.85 13.10
C SER A 33 4.74 -9.95 13.78
N LEU A 34 3.97 -11.00 13.46
CA LEU A 34 2.65 -11.28 14.01
C LEU A 34 2.65 -12.15 15.27
N GLU A 35 3.79 -12.57 15.80
CA GLU A 35 3.87 -13.28 17.10
C GLU A 35 3.31 -12.43 18.24
N LYS A 36 3.46 -11.10 18.17
CA LYS A 36 2.87 -10.19 19.14
C LYS A 36 1.40 -9.95 18.83
N ASN A 37 0.51 -10.30 19.73
CA ASN A 37 -0.94 -10.14 19.57
C ASN A 37 -1.38 -8.68 19.28
N SER A 38 -0.60 -7.70 19.76
CA SER A 38 -0.87 -6.28 19.45
C SER A 38 -0.63 -5.89 17.99
N THR A 39 0.11 -6.71 17.22
CA THR A 39 0.38 -6.45 15.81
C THR A 39 -0.77 -6.94 14.96
N VAL A 40 -1.45 -6.03 14.28
CA VAL A 40 -2.59 -6.32 13.41
C VAL A 40 -2.20 -6.59 11.97
N GLY A 41 -1.06 -6.07 11.53
CA GLY A 41 -0.54 -6.22 10.17
C GLY A 41 0.71 -5.39 9.95
N GLY A 42 1.17 -5.32 8.72
CA GLY A 42 2.36 -4.58 8.35
C GLY A 42 2.58 -4.49 6.84
N ASN A 43 3.73 -3.97 6.46
CA ASN A 43 4.20 -3.90 5.08
C ASN A 43 5.72 -4.02 5.00
N PHE A 44 6.22 -4.23 3.79
CA PHE A 44 7.64 -4.32 3.47
C PHE A 44 8.24 -2.97 3.09
N GLU A 45 9.57 -2.88 3.13
CA GLU A 45 10.31 -1.78 2.53
C GLU A 45 10.25 -1.92 1.01
N LEU A 46 9.87 -0.85 0.31
CA LEU A 46 9.69 -0.87 -1.13
C LEU A 46 10.99 -0.51 -1.83
N LEU A 47 11.41 -1.37 -2.76
CA LEU A 47 12.50 -1.13 -3.69
C LEU A 47 11.93 -1.10 -5.11
N PHE A 48 12.15 -0.01 -5.83
CA PHE A 48 11.75 0.08 -7.23
C PHE A 48 12.86 -0.49 -8.12
N ASP A 49 12.50 -1.43 -9.00
CA ASP A 49 13.41 -1.99 -9.99
C ASP A 49 13.82 -0.95 -11.06
N GLY A 50 14.81 -1.32 -11.85
CA GLY A 50 15.24 -0.53 -13.00
C GLY A 50 16.32 0.52 -12.72
N PRO A 51 17.01 0.94 -13.80
CA PRO A 51 18.18 1.83 -13.72
C PRO A 51 17.80 3.32 -13.70
N SER A 52 16.51 3.66 -13.82
CA SER A 52 16.06 5.04 -13.99
C SER A 52 16.34 5.91 -12.78
N ARG A 53 16.53 7.22 -13.00
CA ARG A 53 16.65 8.18 -11.89
C ARG A 53 15.40 8.20 -11.03
N ALA A 54 14.22 8.03 -11.66
CA ALA A 54 12.93 7.98 -10.97
C ALA A 54 12.87 6.80 -9.99
N ALA A 55 13.28 5.59 -10.40
CA ALA A 55 13.30 4.41 -9.54
C ALA A 55 14.19 4.63 -8.30
N ARG A 56 15.40 5.18 -8.50
CA ARG A 56 16.33 5.49 -7.40
C ARG A 56 15.78 6.53 -6.43
N GLN A 57 15.16 7.58 -6.95
CA GLN A 57 14.56 8.64 -6.13
C GLN A 57 13.37 8.12 -5.33
N LEU A 58 12.47 7.34 -5.95
CA LEU A 58 11.35 6.70 -5.27
C LEU A 58 11.82 5.79 -4.15
N THR A 59 12.81 4.92 -4.43
CA THR A 59 13.39 4.04 -3.42
C THR A 59 14.00 4.82 -2.25
N ALA A 60 14.69 5.93 -2.52
CA ALA A 60 15.30 6.75 -1.48
C ALA A 60 14.27 7.52 -0.62
N VAL A 61 13.15 7.94 -1.22
CA VAL A 61 12.12 8.72 -0.51
C VAL A 61 11.12 7.83 0.21
N TYR A 62 10.91 6.60 -0.24
CA TYR A 62 9.91 5.72 0.33
C TYR A 62 10.04 5.45 1.83
N PRO A 63 11.23 5.23 2.42
CA PRO A 63 11.38 5.09 3.87
C PRO A 63 10.85 6.30 4.65
N LEU A 64 11.04 7.51 4.12
CA LEU A 64 10.50 8.72 4.71
C LEU A 64 8.97 8.75 4.65
N LEU A 65 8.38 8.39 3.51
CA LEU A 65 6.92 8.28 3.37
C LEU A 65 6.31 7.29 4.38
N ARG A 66 6.98 6.17 4.63
CA ARG A 66 6.57 5.18 5.65
C ARG A 66 6.49 5.78 7.05
N VAL A 67 7.46 6.61 7.45
CA VAL A 67 7.46 7.28 8.76
C VAL A 67 6.22 8.16 8.91
N PHE A 68 5.80 8.86 7.85
CA PHE A 68 4.56 9.65 7.83
C PHE A 68 3.30 8.79 7.62
N GLY A 69 3.45 7.47 7.60
CA GLY A 69 2.32 6.57 7.47
C GLY A 69 1.78 6.38 6.05
N LEU A 70 2.53 6.83 5.06
CA LEU A 70 2.21 6.70 3.65
C LEU A 70 2.75 5.37 3.13
N CYS A 71 1.94 4.34 3.20
CA CYS A 71 2.25 3.03 2.66
C CYS A 71 1.21 2.71 1.59
N TYR A 72 1.68 2.37 0.42
CA TYR A 72 0.84 2.05 -0.73
C TYR A 72 0.74 0.54 -0.92
N GLY A 73 -0.26 0.08 -1.68
CA GLY A 73 -0.55 -1.33 -1.89
C GLY A 73 0.60 -2.17 -2.46
N ASP A 74 1.46 -1.56 -3.28
CA ASP A 74 2.67 -2.18 -3.86
C ASP A 74 3.74 -2.54 -2.82
N SER A 75 3.64 -2.05 -1.59
CA SER A 75 4.53 -2.44 -0.49
C SER A 75 4.22 -3.79 0.17
N GLY A 76 3.32 -4.58 -0.40
CA GLY A 76 3.00 -5.92 0.10
C GLY A 76 2.35 -5.88 1.49
N ILE A 77 1.20 -5.23 1.60
CA ILE A 77 0.45 -5.13 2.86
C ILE A 77 -0.01 -6.52 3.31
N PHE A 78 0.27 -6.87 4.55
CA PHE A 78 -0.27 -8.07 5.19
C PHE A 78 -1.07 -7.71 6.45
N VAL A 79 -2.05 -8.54 6.77
CA VAL A 79 -2.97 -8.29 7.89
C VAL A 79 -3.52 -9.61 8.44
N ARG A 80 -3.82 -9.67 9.74
CA ARG A 80 -4.59 -10.77 10.32
C ARG A 80 -5.99 -10.79 9.71
N ARG A 81 -6.45 -11.97 9.30
CA ARG A 81 -7.80 -12.13 8.75
C ARG A 81 -8.87 -11.60 9.69
N GLU A 82 -8.83 -11.99 10.94
CA GLU A 82 -9.80 -11.55 11.96
C GLU A 82 -9.93 -10.02 12.04
N VAL A 83 -8.80 -9.30 11.97
CA VAL A 83 -8.79 -7.82 11.98
C VAL A 83 -9.30 -7.26 10.66
N TYR A 84 -8.92 -7.88 9.52
CA TYR A 84 -9.42 -7.47 8.21
C TYR A 84 -10.94 -7.58 8.12
N ASP A 85 -11.50 -8.70 8.61
CA ASP A 85 -12.94 -8.94 8.62
C ASP A 85 -13.65 -8.00 9.59
N GLN A 86 -13.10 -7.78 10.78
CA GLN A 86 -13.60 -6.84 11.79
C GLN A 86 -13.76 -5.41 11.24
N ILE A 87 -12.82 -4.94 10.43
CA ILE A 87 -12.88 -3.59 9.85
C ILE A 87 -13.66 -3.53 8.53
N GLY A 88 -14.21 -4.66 8.05
CA GLY A 88 -14.96 -4.75 6.79
C GLY A 88 -14.06 -4.71 5.53
N GLY A 89 -12.78 -5.04 5.65
CA GLY A 89 -11.86 -5.18 4.52
C GLY A 89 -11.61 -3.90 3.70
N PHE A 90 -11.24 -4.06 2.44
CA PHE A 90 -11.12 -2.95 1.49
C PHE A 90 -12.49 -2.35 1.18
N ARG A 91 -12.57 -1.04 1.22
CA ARG A 91 -13.73 -0.29 0.72
C ARG A 91 -13.60 -0.07 -0.78
N SER A 92 -14.73 -0.06 -1.49
CA SER A 92 -14.76 0.27 -2.92
C SER A 92 -14.56 1.79 -3.11
N LEU A 93 -13.30 2.22 -3.05
CA LEU A 93 -12.92 3.61 -3.27
C LEU A 93 -12.18 3.72 -4.62
N PRO A 94 -12.44 4.77 -5.41
CA PRO A 94 -11.77 4.99 -6.69
C PRO A 94 -10.28 5.33 -6.54
N LEU A 95 -9.88 5.89 -5.38
CA LEU A 95 -8.51 6.25 -5.01
C LEU A 95 -8.29 6.00 -3.52
N PHE A 96 -7.02 5.72 -3.15
CA PHE A 96 -6.56 5.64 -1.76
C PHE A 96 -7.25 4.53 -0.93
N GLU A 97 -7.70 3.44 -1.58
CA GLU A 97 -8.29 2.28 -0.92
C GLU A 97 -7.33 1.62 0.08
N ASP A 98 -6.04 1.63 -0.25
CA ASP A 98 -4.94 1.15 0.59
C ASP A 98 -4.67 2.06 1.80
N LEU A 99 -4.65 3.37 1.61
CA LEU A 99 -4.48 4.33 2.71
C LEU A 99 -5.69 4.32 3.66
N ASP A 100 -6.92 4.16 3.14
CA ASP A 100 -8.12 3.98 3.98
C ASP A 100 -8.02 2.70 4.82
N LEU A 101 -7.63 1.58 4.20
CA LEU A 101 -7.41 0.32 4.91
C LEU A 101 -6.38 0.49 6.03
N LEU A 102 -5.22 1.06 5.72
CA LEU A 102 -4.15 1.31 6.69
C LEU A 102 -4.60 2.20 7.85
N ARG A 103 -5.35 3.26 7.57
CA ARG A 103 -5.89 4.16 8.59
C ARG A 103 -6.82 3.43 9.55
N ARG A 104 -7.65 2.52 9.04
CA ARG A 104 -8.55 1.69 9.86
C ARG A 104 -7.80 0.65 10.68
N LEU A 105 -6.81 -0.04 10.09
CA LEU A 105 -5.95 -1.00 10.78
C LEU A 105 -5.21 -0.37 11.97
N ARG A 106 -4.63 0.81 11.78
CA ARG A 106 -3.88 1.54 12.83
C ARG A 106 -4.74 1.99 14.01
N ARG A 107 -6.06 2.04 13.85
CA ARG A 107 -7.00 2.33 14.96
C ARG A 107 -7.29 1.10 15.81
N ILE A 108 -7.11 -0.10 15.26
CA ILE A 108 -7.34 -1.37 15.94
C ILE A 108 -6.10 -1.84 16.69
N GLY A 109 -4.90 -1.63 16.12
CA GLY A 109 -3.68 -2.08 16.74
C GLY A 109 -2.42 -1.62 16.02
N ARG A 110 -1.30 -2.22 16.41
CA ARG A 110 0.02 -1.86 15.89
C ARG A 110 0.17 -2.35 14.45
N PHE A 111 0.44 -1.43 13.54
CA PHE A 111 0.87 -1.72 12.17
C PHE A 111 2.41 -1.59 12.09
N VAL A 112 3.09 -2.65 11.65
CA VAL A 112 4.56 -2.72 11.64
C VAL A 112 5.14 -2.50 10.24
N HIS A 113 6.31 -1.91 10.20
CA HIS A 113 7.09 -1.72 8.98
C HIS A 113 8.29 -2.66 9.01
N LEU A 114 8.27 -3.71 8.17
CA LEU A 114 9.37 -4.66 8.08
C LEU A 114 10.59 -4.00 7.42
N ASN A 115 11.79 -4.27 7.94
CA ASN A 115 13.06 -3.87 7.33
C ASN A 115 13.51 -4.92 6.30
N CYS A 116 12.56 -5.55 5.63
CA CYS A 116 12.77 -6.52 4.58
C CYS A 116 12.21 -5.93 3.27
N ARG A 117 12.97 -6.04 2.18
CA ARG A 117 12.68 -5.37 0.92
C ARG A 117 11.81 -6.21 0.01
N ILE A 118 10.81 -5.57 -0.57
CA ILE A 118 10.01 -6.11 -1.66
C ILE A 118 10.28 -5.29 -2.92
N VAL A 119 10.51 -5.96 -4.05
CA VAL A 119 10.84 -5.29 -5.31
C VAL A 119 9.58 -5.08 -6.13
N THR A 120 9.33 -3.87 -6.59
CA THR A 120 8.19 -3.55 -7.46
C THR A 120 8.66 -2.87 -8.74
N SER A 121 7.86 -2.98 -9.80
CA SER A 121 8.23 -2.44 -11.11
C SER A 121 8.16 -0.92 -11.17
N SER A 122 9.26 -0.32 -11.65
CA SER A 122 9.35 1.12 -11.91
C SER A 122 8.79 1.55 -13.26
N ARG A 123 8.39 0.60 -14.14
CA ARG A 123 7.96 0.87 -15.53
C ARG A 123 6.92 1.98 -15.66
N ARG A 124 6.00 2.09 -14.71
CA ARG A 124 4.97 3.12 -14.67
C ARG A 124 5.55 4.54 -14.62
N PHE A 125 6.78 4.68 -14.15
CA PHE A 125 7.44 5.96 -13.86
C PHE A 125 8.56 6.30 -14.85
N GLU A 126 9.03 5.33 -15.63
CA GLU A 126 10.22 5.47 -16.50
C GLU A 126 10.06 6.51 -17.60
N HIS A 127 8.85 6.70 -18.12
CA HIS A 127 8.54 7.64 -19.20
C HIS A 127 7.79 8.90 -18.71
N ARG A 128 7.75 9.14 -17.40
CA ARG A 128 7.05 10.29 -16.83
C ARG A 128 8.02 11.31 -16.28
N ASN A 129 7.66 12.58 -16.41
CA ASN A 129 8.38 13.66 -15.74
C ASN A 129 8.18 13.53 -14.23
N PHE A 130 9.23 13.10 -13.53
CA PHE A 130 9.20 12.78 -12.10
C PHE A 130 8.71 13.95 -11.22
N PRO A 131 9.21 15.21 -11.39
CA PRO A 131 8.69 16.36 -10.65
C PRO A 131 7.20 16.60 -10.86
N LEU A 132 6.70 16.44 -12.08
CA LEU A 132 5.28 16.63 -12.39
C LEU A 132 4.42 15.53 -11.73
N MET A 133 4.90 14.32 -11.71
CA MET A 133 4.26 13.19 -11.04
C MET A 133 4.20 13.40 -9.52
N TRP A 134 5.28 13.88 -8.91
CA TRP A 134 5.33 14.24 -7.50
C TRP A 134 4.32 15.35 -7.17
N LEU A 135 4.28 16.38 -7.99
CA LEU A 135 3.31 17.46 -7.85
C LEU A 135 1.88 16.91 -7.91
N GLN A 136 1.58 16.07 -8.90
CA GLN A 136 0.27 15.45 -9.04
C GLN A 136 -0.11 14.60 -7.81
N TRP A 137 0.82 13.78 -7.28
CA TRP A 137 0.55 13.00 -6.08
C TRP A 137 0.33 13.87 -4.84
N THR A 138 1.15 14.89 -4.66
CA THR A 138 1.03 15.81 -3.52
C THR A 138 -0.30 16.56 -3.59
N THR A 139 -0.69 17.05 -4.76
CA THR A 139 -1.96 17.77 -4.95
C THR A 139 -3.19 16.90 -4.72
N LEU A 140 -3.10 15.59 -4.92
CA LEU A 140 -4.18 14.65 -4.60
C LEU A 140 -4.18 14.22 -3.13
N GLN A 141 -3.00 14.08 -2.54
CA GLN A 141 -2.84 13.53 -1.20
C GLN A 141 -3.12 14.55 -0.09
N LEU A 142 -2.72 15.81 -0.27
CA LEU A 142 -3.01 16.87 0.70
C LEU A 142 -4.52 17.05 0.92
N PRO A 143 -5.36 17.19 -0.14
CA PRO A 143 -6.81 17.27 0.05
C PRO A 143 -7.41 16.00 0.68
N TYR A 144 -6.87 14.80 0.37
CA TYR A 144 -7.32 13.56 1.02
C TYR A 144 -7.09 13.61 2.55
N TRP A 145 -5.97 14.17 3.01
CA TRP A 145 -5.72 14.39 4.44
C TRP A 145 -6.64 15.44 5.07
N CYS A 146 -7.04 16.43 4.29
CA CYS A 146 -8.05 17.41 4.68
C CYS A 146 -9.49 16.87 4.59
N ALA A 147 -9.66 15.54 4.55
CA ALA A 147 -10.94 14.84 4.50
C ALA A 147 -11.78 15.10 3.22
N VAL A 148 -11.15 15.56 2.14
CA VAL A 148 -11.82 15.65 0.83
C VAL A 148 -12.11 14.22 0.31
N SER A 149 -13.32 14.03 -0.18
CA SER A 149 -13.81 12.73 -0.65
C SER A 149 -12.95 12.14 -1.77
N PRO A 150 -12.52 10.86 -1.68
CA PRO A 150 -11.80 10.16 -2.75
C PRO A 150 -12.54 10.16 -4.08
N SER A 151 -13.87 10.15 -4.05
CA SER A 151 -14.72 10.20 -5.25
C SER A 151 -14.65 11.55 -5.97
N TRP A 152 -14.46 12.64 -5.23
CA TRP A 152 -14.23 13.95 -5.82
C TRP A 152 -12.82 14.05 -6.40
N LEU A 153 -11.80 13.56 -5.69
CA LEU A 153 -10.41 13.56 -6.13
C LEU A 153 -10.18 12.70 -7.37
N SER A 154 -10.93 11.61 -7.53
CA SER A 154 -10.80 10.73 -8.69
C SER A 154 -11.12 11.42 -10.03
N ARG A 155 -11.93 12.50 -10.03
CA ARG A 155 -12.25 13.30 -11.24
C ARG A 155 -11.02 14.01 -11.80
N TRP A 156 -10.02 14.26 -10.96
CA TRP A 156 -8.78 14.94 -11.32
C TRP A 156 -7.63 13.97 -11.63
N TYR A 157 -7.89 12.64 -11.49
CA TYR A 157 -6.90 11.61 -11.75
C TYR A 157 -7.31 10.74 -12.94
N PRO A 158 -6.66 10.92 -14.13
CA PRO A 158 -7.09 10.27 -15.39
C PRO A 158 -7.00 8.73 -15.37
N HIS A 159 -6.36 8.14 -14.38
CA HIS A 159 -6.21 6.70 -14.21
C HIS A 159 -6.93 6.16 -12.96
N ALA A 160 -7.85 6.93 -12.40
CA ALA A 160 -8.69 6.42 -11.32
C ALA A 160 -9.48 5.20 -11.82
N ARG A 161 -9.45 4.12 -11.07
CA ARG A 161 -10.31 2.97 -11.36
C ARG A 161 -11.76 3.42 -11.20
N HIS A 162 -12.54 3.35 -12.27
CA HIS A 162 -13.98 3.44 -12.11
C HIS A 162 -14.39 2.25 -11.25
N ALA A 163 -14.93 2.52 -10.06
CA ALA A 163 -15.58 1.50 -9.26
C ALA A 163 -16.73 0.97 -10.11
N SER A 164 -16.55 -0.21 -10.68
CA SER A 164 -17.62 -0.91 -11.38
C SER A 164 -18.68 -1.20 -10.33
N ALA A 165 -19.87 -0.68 -10.57
CA ALA A 165 -21.07 -0.94 -9.79
C ALA A 165 -21.37 -2.44 -9.76
#